data_31287b432f41b7621977be4d124ea433
#
_entry.id   31287b432f41b7621977be4d124ea433
#
_cell.length_a   1.000
_cell.length_b   1.000
_cell.length_c   1.000
_cell.angle_alpha   90.00
_cell.angle_beta   90.00
_cell.angle_gamma   90.00
#
_symmetry.space_group_name_H-M   'P 1'
#
loop_
_entity.id
_entity.type
_entity.pdbx_description
1 polymer ?
#
loop_
_entity_poly.entity_id
_entity_poly.type
_entity_poly.pdbx_seq_one_letter_code
_entity_poly.pdbx_strand_id
1 'polypeptide(L)'
;MKIIERWATGKNMAISAWVILLGVLPVFLKDPYLMNIVILSLLFAVLACSWNLICGYTGIFTFGHQAFFGLGAYVSSLLAMKAGLSPWLGLLIGGLAGGLVGFLIGLPCLRLRAAPYIAITTLAFSEIARIVCMNLVGLTRGELGLWGIPEFPEIPLPGGISIQFTGIDRTGYYYVILVIFLFTLGMIGGILRSHAGLALRAIRDDQDAALSLGIDTTRFKLLAFIISSFLAGLVGAFYAHYIMILTPTSVMSVGIMIEIISVTLVGGLGTFWGPIIGAFSLTALLEYLREFGEYRFMLYGALLVATIMFMPKGIASKLFPERE
;
A
#
# COMPACT_ATOMS: atom_id res chain seq x y z
N MET A 1 -3.08 32.66 -19.79
CA MET A 1 -4.07 32.35 -18.74
C MET A 1 -5.13 31.36 -19.22
N LYS A 2 -5.91 31.60 -20.26
CA LYS A 2 -6.97 30.68 -20.77
C LYS A 2 -6.49 29.29 -21.20
N ILE A 3 -5.27 29.12 -21.68
CA ILE A 3 -4.72 27.82 -22.08
C ILE A 3 -4.41 26.95 -20.86
N ILE A 4 -3.88 27.55 -19.79
CA ILE A 4 -3.56 26.85 -18.53
C ILE A 4 -4.83 26.40 -17.81
N GLU A 5 -5.89 27.22 -17.80
CA GLU A 5 -7.20 26.86 -17.25
C GLU A 5 -7.83 25.69 -18.02
N ARG A 6 -7.72 25.69 -19.35
CA ARG A 6 -8.28 24.62 -20.20
C ARG A 6 -7.54 23.28 -20.00
N TRP A 7 -6.24 23.32 -19.72
CA TRP A 7 -5.43 22.15 -19.41
C TRP A 7 -5.72 21.62 -17.98
N ALA A 8 -5.92 22.50 -17.02
CA ALA A 8 -6.32 22.11 -15.67
C ALA A 8 -7.72 21.47 -15.65
N THR A 9 -8.65 22.00 -16.43
CA THR A 9 -10.03 21.49 -16.58
C THR A 9 -10.02 20.12 -17.25
N GLY A 10 -9.23 19.90 -18.31
CA GLY A 10 -9.13 18.61 -19.00
C GLY A 10 -8.51 17.50 -18.12
N LYS A 11 -7.47 17.81 -17.33
CA LYS A 11 -6.89 16.87 -16.35
C LYS A 11 -7.87 16.51 -15.24
N ASN A 12 -8.60 17.48 -14.73
CA ASN A 12 -9.61 17.25 -13.69
C ASN A 12 -10.77 16.41 -14.21
N MET A 13 -11.22 16.65 -15.45
CA MET A 13 -12.25 15.83 -16.11
C MET A 13 -11.79 14.37 -16.31
N ALA A 14 -10.54 14.16 -16.72
CA ALA A 14 -10.01 12.80 -16.90
C ALA A 14 -9.94 12.04 -15.56
N ILE A 15 -9.48 12.71 -14.49
CA ILE A 15 -9.45 12.13 -13.14
C ILE A 15 -10.87 11.82 -12.64
N SER A 16 -11.82 12.75 -12.83
CA SER A 16 -13.22 12.54 -12.43
C SER A 16 -13.86 11.38 -13.20
N ALA A 17 -13.61 11.29 -14.50
CA ALA A 17 -14.11 10.20 -15.35
C ALA A 17 -13.54 8.85 -14.89
N TRP A 18 -12.27 8.81 -14.50
CA TRP A 18 -11.61 7.60 -14.00
C TRP A 18 -12.17 7.15 -12.64
N VAL A 19 -12.41 8.11 -11.72
CA VAL A 19 -13.04 7.84 -10.41
C VAL A 19 -14.47 7.34 -10.59
N ILE A 20 -15.25 7.94 -11.51
CA ILE A 20 -16.61 7.50 -11.82
C ILE A 20 -16.58 6.09 -12.42
N LEU A 21 -15.66 5.82 -13.36
CA LEU A 21 -15.49 4.49 -13.95
C LEU A 21 -15.22 3.43 -12.88
N LEU A 22 -14.30 3.71 -11.95
CA LEU A 22 -14.04 2.81 -10.81
C LEU A 22 -15.27 2.68 -9.91
N GLY A 23 -16.02 3.75 -9.65
CA GLY A 23 -17.24 3.71 -8.83
C GLY A 23 -18.36 2.86 -9.43
N VAL A 24 -18.46 2.80 -10.74
CA VAL A 24 -19.51 2.05 -11.46
C VAL A 24 -19.06 0.61 -11.80
N LEU A 25 -17.78 0.31 -11.68
CA LEU A 25 -17.19 -0.99 -12.03
C LEU A 25 -17.93 -2.21 -11.41
N PRO A 26 -18.35 -2.19 -10.11
CA PRO A 26 -19.07 -3.32 -9.50
C PRO A 26 -20.40 -3.65 -10.14
N VAL A 27 -21.04 -2.68 -10.82
CA VAL A 27 -22.30 -2.92 -11.52
C VAL A 27 -22.11 -3.83 -12.73
N PHE A 28 -20.94 -3.77 -13.35
CA PHE A 28 -20.58 -4.58 -14.52
C PHE A 28 -19.90 -5.89 -14.13
N LEU A 29 -19.11 -5.90 -13.03
CA LEU A 29 -18.40 -7.06 -12.54
C LEU A 29 -19.25 -7.80 -11.49
N LYS A 30 -20.14 -8.67 -11.94
CA LYS A 30 -20.96 -9.53 -11.05
C LYS A 30 -20.25 -10.80 -10.58
N ASP A 31 -19.13 -11.16 -11.21
CA ASP A 31 -18.37 -12.35 -10.85
C ASP A 31 -17.54 -12.07 -9.57
N PRO A 32 -17.78 -12.81 -8.46
CA PRO A 32 -17.04 -12.66 -7.21
C PRO A 32 -15.53 -12.89 -7.37
N TYR A 33 -15.12 -13.70 -8.33
CA TYR A 33 -13.71 -13.97 -8.62
C TYR A 33 -13.01 -12.75 -9.23
N LEU A 34 -13.58 -12.17 -10.26
CA LEU A 34 -13.04 -10.94 -10.87
C LEU A 34 -13.04 -9.78 -9.88
N MET A 35 -14.08 -9.67 -9.05
CA MET A 35 -14.15 -8.66 -7.98
C MET A 35 -13.00 -8.82 -6.99
N ASN A 36 -12.65 -10.06 -6.61
CA ASN A 36 -11.52 -10.33 -5.73
C ASN A 36 -10.20 -9.86 -6.33
N ILE A 37 -9.97 -10.09 -7.62
CA ILE A 37 -8.76 -9.63 -8.32
C ILE A 37 -8.65 -8.11 -8.26
N VAL A 38 -9.74 -7.41 -8.50
CA VAL A 38 -9.76 -5.94 -8.45
C VAL A 38 -9.53 -5.41 -7.04
N ILE A 39 -10.14 -6.02 -6.00
CA ILE A 39 -9.91 -5.67 -4.60
C ILE A 39 -8.44 -5.85 -4.23
N LEU A 40 -7.82 -6.97 -4.59
CA LEU A 40 -6.41 -7.22 -4.34
C LEU A 40 -5.51 -6.26 -5.13
N SER A 41 -5.86 -5.94 -6.38
CA SER A 41 -5.13 -4.95 -7.18
C SER A 41 -5.15 -3.57 -6.52
N LEU A 42 -6.30 -3.12 -5.99
CA LEU A 42 -6.41 -1.86 -5.25
C LEU A 42 -5.63 -1.90 -3.94
N LEU A 43 -5.64 -3.03 -3.23
CA LEU A 43 -4.88 -3.25 -2.00
C LEU A 43 -3.37 -3.11 -2.25
N PHE A 44 -2.85 -3.83 -3.25
CA PHE A 44 -1.44 -3.73 -3.64
C PHE A 44 -1.10 -2.36 -4.22
N ALA A 45 -2.04 -1.68 -4.88
CA ALA A 45 -1.84 -0.30 -5.32
C ALA A 45 -1.62 0.65 -4.12
N VAL A 46 -2.40 0.51 -3.04
CA VAL A 46 -2.19 1.31 -1.80
C VAL A 46 -0.82 1.00 -1.19
N LEU A 47 -0.47 -0.29 -1.05
CA LEU A 47 0.83 -0.69 -0.50
C LEU A 47 2.00 -0.19 -1.34
N ALA A 48 1.91 -0.32 -2.67
CA ALA A 48 2.93 0.13 -3.59
C ALA A 48 3.05 1.67 -3.63
N CYS A 49 1.93 2.40 -3.63
CA CYS A 49 1.93 3.86 -3.55
C CYS A 49 2.53 4.35 -2.22
N SER A 50 2.20 3.70 -1.10
CA SER A 50 2.73 4.04 0.21
C SER A 50 4.23 3.77 0.30
N TRP A 51 4.72 2.65 -0.22
CA TRP A 51 6.14 2.34 -0.29
C TRP A 51 6.90 3.27 -1.25
N ASN A 52 6.30 3.61 -2.38
CA ASN A 52 6.85 4.55 -3.34
C ASN A 52 7.04 5.95 -2.74
N LEU A 53 6.22 6.36 -1.76
CA LEU A 53 6.39 7.63 -1.06
C LEU A 53 7.75 7.68 -0.32
N ILE A 54 8.19 6.58 0.28
CA ILE A 54 9.51 6.50 0.92
C ILE A 54 10.59 6.26 -0.15
N CYS A 55 10.50 5.17 -0.88
CA CYS A 55 11.57 4.75 -1.76
C CYS A 55 11.69 5.64 -3.00
N GLY A 56 10.58 5.93 -3.64
CA GLY A 56 10.54 6.66 -4.90
C GLY A 56 10.80 8.16 -4.76
N TYR A 57 10.34 8.78 -3.68
CA TYR A 57 10.43 10.24 -3.50
C TYR A 57 11.46 10.70 -2.48
N THR A 58 11.97 9.82 -1.60
CA THR A 58 13.07 10.18 -0.69
C THR A 58 14.38 9.46 -0.97
N GLY A 59 14.37 8.46 -1.86
CA GLY A 59 15.54 7.64 -2.15
C GLY A 59 15.90 6.62 -1.07
N ILE A 60 15.06 6.43 -0.05
CA ILE A 60 15.32 5.50 1.05
C ILE A 60 14.75 4.13 0.72
N PHE A 61 15.59 3.17 0.44
CA PHE A 61 15.19 1.77 0.24
C PHE A 61 14.89 1.09 1.58
N THR A 62 13.64 0.62 1.77
CA THR A 62 13.19 -0.08 2.97
C THR A 62 12.65 -1.45 2.64
N PHE A 63 12.90 -2.44 3.52
CA PHE A 63 12.38 -3.81 3.40
C PHE A 63 11.48 -4.20 4.60
N GLY A 64 10.87 -3.21 5.25
CA GLY A 64 10.03 -3.42 6.43
C GLY A 64 8.53 -3.17 6.23
N HIS A 65 8.09 -2.90 5.01
CA HIS A 65 6.72 -2.42 4.74
C HIS A 65 5.64 -3.43 5.09
N GLN A 66 5.92 -4.72 4.86
CA GLN A 66 5.06 -5.84 5.25
C GLN A 66 4.81 -5.92 6.77
N ALA A 67 5.76 -5.45 7.61
CA ALA A 67 5.54 -5.42 9.04
C ALA A 67 4.47 -4.40 9.45
N PHE A 68 4.44 -3.22 8.84
CA PHE A 68 3.41 -2.22 9.11
C PHE A 68 2.03 -2.70 8.66
N PHE A 69 1.97 -3.34 7.49
CA PHE A 69 0.77 -4.00 6.98
C PHE A 69 0.26 -5.05 7.96
N GLY A 70 1.11 -5.98 8.38
CA GLY A 70 0.75 -7.04 9.31
C GLY A 70 0.40 -6.51 10.70
N LEU A 71 1.13 -5.53 11.23
CA LEU A 71 0.81 -4.90 12.53
C LEU A 71 -0.58 -4.24 12.50
N GLY A 72 -0.90 -3.49 11.45
CA GLY A 72 -2.23 -2.92 11.28
C GLY A 72 -3.33 -3.99 11.26
N ALA A 73 -3.09 -5.08 10.53
CA ALA A 73 -4.00 -6.23 10.46
C ALA A 73 -4.23 -6.86 11.85
N TYR A 74 -3.14 -7.17 12.58
CA TYR A 74 -3.24 -7.78 13.91
C TYR A 74 -3.88 -6.86 14.95
N VAL A 75 -3.51 -5.57 14.98
CA VAL A 75 -4.07 -4.61 15.93
C VAL A 75 -5.58 -4.48 15.72
N SER A 76 -6.04 -4.29 14.48
CA SER A 76 -7.47 -4.20 14.17
C SER A 76 -8.24 -5.47 14.56
N SER A 77 -7.70 -6.65 14.17
CA SER A 77 -8.33 -7.94 14.47
C SER A 77 -8.43 -8.20 15.97
N LEU A 78 -7.37 -7.96 16.72
CA LEU A 78 -7.35 -8.18 18.17
C LEU A 78 -8.31 -7.26 18.91
N LEU A 79 -8.41 -6.00 18.49
CA LEU A 79 -9.36 -5.05 19.04
C LEU A 79 -10.83 -5.47 18.75
N ALA A 80 -11.11 -5.92 17.54
CA ALA A 80 -12.43 -6.41 17.17
C ALA A 80 -12.79 -7.69 17.91
N MET A 81 -11.89 -8.67 18.02
CA MET A 81 -12.16 -9.98 18.62
C MET A 81 -12.16 -9.96 20.15
N LYS A 82 -11.27 -9.18 20.80
CA LYS A 82 -11.11 -9.19 22.26
C LYS A 82 -11.80 -8.03 22.97
N ALA A 83 -11.82 -6.84 22.34
CA ALA A 83 -12.44 -5.65 22.91
C ALA A 83 -13.83 -5.36 22.34
N GLY A 84 -14.31 -6.15 21.36
CA GLY A 84 -15.60 -5.95 20.71
C GLY A 84 -15.72 -4.62 19.96
N LEU A 85 -14.59 -4.01 19.61
CA LEU A 85 -14.57 -2.75 18.87
C LEU A 85 -15.04 -2.94 17.43
N SER A 86 -15.79 -1.97 16.92
CA SER A 86 -16.22 -2.00 15.53
C SER A 86 -15.02 -2.05 14.58
N PRO A 87 -15.03 -2.92 13.55
CA PRO A 87 -14.02 -2.98 12.49
C PRO A 87 -13.72 -1.63 11.83
N TRP A 88 -14.69 -0.72 11.76
CA TRP A 88 -14.49 0.65 11.25
C TRP A 88 -13.50 1.46 12.09
N LEU A 89 -13.59 1.37 13.42
CA LEU A 89 -12.61 1.97 14.31
C LEU A 89 -11.28 1.23 14.23
N GLY A 90 -11.34 -0.10 14.06
CA GLY A 90 -10.18 -0.95 13.85
C GLY A 90 -9.31 -0.52 12.67
N LEU A 91 -9.94 -0.07 11.56
CA LEU A 91 -9.22 0.49 10.40
C LEU A 91 -8.34 1.68 10.80
N LEU A 92 -8.92 2.66 11.47
CA LEU A 92 -8.21 3.88 11.87
C LEU A 92 -7.11 3.57 12.89
N ILE A 93 -7.42 2.75 13.90
CA ILE A 93 -6.46 2.38 14.94
C ILE A 93 -5.32 1.54 14.35
N GLY A 94 -5.61 0.63 13.43
CA GLY A 94 -4.59 -0.15 12.71
C GLY A 94 -3.65 0.73 11.88
N GLY A 95 -4.20 1.73 11.20
CA GLY A 95 -3.41 2.74 10.50
C GLY A 95 -2.54 3.56 11.46
N LEU A 96 -3.12 4.06 12.55
CA LEU A 96 -2.40 4.83 13.57
C LEU A 96 -1.30 3.99 14.24
N ALA A 97 -1.55 2.72 14.51
CA ALA A 97 -0.55 1.79 15.05
C ALA A 97 0.61 1.60 14.06
N GLY A 98 0.31 1.41 12.77
CA GLY A 98 1.33 1.38 11.72
C GLY A 98 2.17 2.66 11.69
N GLY A 99 1.53 3.83 11.73
CA GLY A 99 2.20 5.13 11.77
C GLY A 99 3.04 5.35 13.01
N LEU A 100 2.55 4.96 14.20
CA LEU A 100 3.29 5.05 15.46
C LEU A 100 4.55 4.17 15.44
N VAL A 101 4.40 2.92 15.00
CA VAL A 101 5.56 2.02 14.86
C VAL A 101 6.51 2.52 13.79
N GLY A 102 5.99 3.08 12.69
CA GLY A 102 6.78 3.76 11.67
C GLY A 102 7.59 4.94 12.23
N PHE A 103 7.00 5.74 13.12
CA PHE A 103 7.72 6.80 13.85
C PHE A 103 8.84 6.23 14.71
N LEU A 104 8.54 5.20 15.54
CA LEU A 104 9.50 4.60 16.47
C LEU A 104 10.70 3.97 15.74
N ILE A 105 10.45 3.30 14.61
CA ILE A 105 11.51 2.66 13.81
C ILE A 105 12.19 3.67 12.87
N GLY A 106 11.45 4.63 12.34
CA GLY A 106 12.00 5.67 11.48
C GLY A 106 13.06 6.52 12.18
N LEU A 107 12.86 6.86 13.45
CA LEU A 107 13.82 7.67 14.21
C LEU A 107 15.25 7.08 14.24
N PRO A 108 15.48 5.82 14.67
CA PRO A 108 16.81 5.23 14.63
C PRO A 108 17.30 4.93 13.21
N CYS A 109 16.41 4.47 12.31
CA CYS A 109 16.78 4.17 10.93
C CYS A 109 17.32 5.39 10.18
N LEU A 110 16.72 6.55 10.36
CA LEU A 110 17.13 7.78 9.68
C LEU A 110 18.43 8.39 10.19
N ARG A 111 18.96 7.91 11.33
CA ARG A 111 20.31 8.25 11.81
C ARG A 111 21.39 7.50 11.03
N LEU A 112 21.04 6.41 10.38
CA LEU A 112 21.94 5.67 9.49
C LEU A 112 22.11 6.44 8.19
N ARG A 113 23.35 6.78 7.83
CA ARG A 113 23.63 7.58 6.62
C ARG A 113 23.64 6.74 5.34
N ALA A 114 24.07 5.48 5.43
CA ALA A 114 24.18 4.62 4.25
C ALA A 114 22.90 3.82 4.00
N ALA A 115 22.38 3.91 2.78
CA ALA A 115 21.16 3.24 2.35
C ALA A 115 21.12 1.72 2.64
N PRO A 116 22.21 0.93 2.47
CA PRO A 116 22.19 -0.49 2.78
C PRO A 116 21.88 -0.80 4.24
N TYR A 117 22.35 0.03 5.18
CA TYR A 117 22.08 -0.20 6.60
C TYR A 117 20.60 0.04 6.95
N ILE A 118 19.96 1.03 6.31
CA ILE A 118 18.52 1.27 6.49
C ILE A 118 17.73 0.07 5.97
N ALA A 119 18.09 -0.46 4.81
CA ALA A 119 17.46 -1.62 4.22
C ALA A 119 17.54 -2.86 5.12
N ILE A 120 18.74 -3.18 5.62
CA ILE A 120 18.97 -4.33 6.53
C ILE A 120 18.24 -4.12 7.86
N THR A 121 18.29 -2.92 8.44
CA THR A 121 17.62 -2.63 9.71
C THR A 121 16.11 -2.76 9.62
N THR A 122 15.51 -2.27 8.54
CA THR A 122 14.06 -2.39 8.31
C THR A 122 13.64 -3.83 8.01
N LEU A 123 14.47 -4.61 7.33
CA LEU A 123 14.27 -6.05 7.15
C LEU A 123 14.33 -6.79 8.49
N ALA A 124 15.37 -6.53 9.30
CA ALA A 124 15.50 -7.14 10.62
C ALA A 124 14.31 -6.80 11.52
N PHE A 125 13.86 -5.54 11.52
CA PHE A 125 12.65 -5.14 12.23
C PHE A 125 11.43 -5.95 11.78
N SER A 126 11.22 -6.13 10.48
CA SER A 126 10.06 -6.87 9.98
C SER A 126 10.09 -8.33 10.40
N GLU A 127 11.25 -8.97 10.39
CA GLU A 127 11.40 -10.34 10.87
C GLU A 127 11.24 -10.45 12.40
N ILE A 128 11.73 -9.49 13.16
CA ILE A 128 11.48 -9.42 14.60
C ILE A 128 9.97 -9.31 14.86
N ALA A 129 9.26 -8.40 14.19
CA ALA A 129 7.82 -8.25 14.35
C ALA A 129 7.07 -9.55 14.01
N ARG A 130 7.44 -10.24 12.94
CA ARG A 130 6.88 -11.53 12.55
C ARG A 130 7.12 -12.60 13.61
N ILE A 131 8.36 -12.75 14.07
CA ILE A 131 8.75 -13.73 15.10
C ILE A 131 8.05 -13.43 16.43
N VAL A 132 7.94 -12.17 16.83
CA VAL A 132 7.19 -11.76 18.03
C VAL A 132 5.72 -12.17 17.91
N CYS A 133 5.07 -11.92 16.76
CA CYS A 133 3.71 -12.37 16.52
C CYS A 133 3.58 -13.90 16.57
N MET A 134 4.56 -14.66 16.08
CA MET A 134 4.56 -16.13 16.13
C MET A 134 4.72 -16.67 17.56
N ASN A 135 5.43 -15.97 18.44
CA ASN A 135 5.70 -16.42 19.80
C ASN A 135 4.68 -15.91 20.84
N LEU A 136 3.94 -14.86 20.56
CA LEU A 136 2.88 -14.33 21.44
C LEU A 136 1.59 -15.17 21.37
N VAL A 137 1.71 -16.51 21.63
CA VAL A 137 0.61 -17.47 21.46
C VAL A 137 -0.67 -17.05 22.20
N GLY A 138 -0.55 -16.50 23.42
CA GLY A 138 -1.71 -16.06 24.20
C GLY A 138 -2.50 -14.90 23.59
N LEU A 139 -1.86 -14.10 22.71
CA LEU A 139 -2.49 -12.94 22.06
C LEU A 139 -2.87 -13.26 20.61
N THR A 140 -1.93 -13.75 19.82
CA THR A 140 -2.01 -13.93 18.36
C THR A 140 -2.33 -15.37 17.93
N ARG A 141 -2.36 -16.32 18.86
CA ARG A 141 -2.40 -17.77 18.63
C ARG A 141 -1.17 -18.31 17.87
N GLY A 142 -0.10 -17.51 17.79
CA GLY A 142 1.17 -17.90 17.19
C GLY A 142 1.05 -18.24 15.71
N GLU A 143 1.65 -19.33 15.27
CA GLU A 143 1.61 -19.81 13.87
C GLU A 143 0.23 -20.24 13.41
N LEU A 144 -0.64 -20.70 14.31
CA LEU A 144 -2.02 -21.05 13.98
C LEU A 144 -2.82 -19.84 13.49
N GLY A 145 -2.44 -18.64 13.95
CA GLY A 145 -3.04 -17.40 13.54
C GLY A 145 -4.43 -17.13 14.13
N LEU A 146 -4.98 -15.99 13.75
CA LEU A 146 -6.32 -15.53 14.13
C LEU A 146 -7.32 -15.96 13.07
N TRP A 147 -8.44 -16.54 13.50
CA TRP A 147 -9.57 -16.93 12.65
C TRP A 147 -10.88 -16.54 13.31
N GLY A 148 -11.91 -16.36 12.49
CA GLY A 148 -13.18 -15.82 12.96
C GLY A 148 -13.10 -14.33 13.25
N ILE A 149 -12.29 -13.59 12.50
CA ILE A 149 -12.23 -12.14 12.56
C ILE A 149 -13.57 -11.60 12.06
N PRO A 150 -14.24 -10.70 12.82
CA PRO A 150 -15.55 -10.20 12.43
C PRO A 150 -15.48 -9.39 11.13
N GLU A 151 -16.50 -9.55 10.30
CA GLU A 151 -16.72 -8.75 9.09
C GLU A 151 -17.07 -7.29 9.45
N PHE A 152 -17.05 -6.40 8.46
CA PHE A 152 -17.55 -5.04 8.66
C PHE A 152 -19.04 -5.07 8.93
N PRO A 153 -19.53 -4.28 9.91
CA PRO A 153 -20.96 -4.11 10.12
C PRO A 153 -21.63 -3.48 8.90
N GLU A 154 -22.85 -3.90 8.61
CA GLU A 154 -23.66 -3.36 7.51
C GLU A 154 -23.83 -1.84 7.64
N ILE A 155 -23.79 -1.16 6.50
CA ILE A 155 -24.09 0.27 6.42
C ILE A 155 -25.53 0.44 5.93
N PRO A 156 -26.48 0.87 6.79
CA PRO A 156 -27.83 1.17 6.35
C PRO A 156 -27.84 2.44 5.50
N LEU A 157 -28.35 2.33 4.27
CA LEU A 157 -28.56 3.46 3.38
C LEU A 157 -30.02 3.95 3.46
N PRO A 158 -30.27 5.26 3.24
CA PRO A 158 -31.64 5.78 3.10
C PRO A 158 -32.37 5.05 1.97
N GLY A 159 -33.58 4.53 2.24
CA GLY A 159 -34.39 3.80 1.24
C GLY A 159 -34.47 2.30 1.46
N GLY A 160 -33.98 1.76 2.62
CA GLY A 160 -34.11 0.33 2.95
C GLY A 160 -33.08 -0.56 2.25
N ILE A 161 -32.09 0.02 1.61
CA ILE A 161 -30.96 -0.68 1.01
C ILE A 161 -29.84 -0.71 2.05
N SER A 162 -29.25 -1.89 2.34
CA SER A 162 -28.06 -2.01 3.17
C SER A 162 -26.88 -2.50 2.34
N ILE A 163 -25.70 -1.91 2.54
CA ILE A 163 -24.46 -2.46 2.02
C ILE A 163 -24.05 -3.58 2.97
N GLN A 164 -24.14 -4.81 2.47
CA GLN A 164 -23.74 -5.99 3.22
C GLN A 164 -22.27 -6.33 2.93
N PHE A 165 -21.60 -6.87 3.95
CA PHE A 165 -20.23 -7.32 3.87
C PHE A 165 -20.21 -8.83 4.09
N THR A 166 -20.50 -9.58 3.03
CA THR A 166 -20.53 -11.04 3.09
C THR A 166 -19.45 -11.64 2.20
N GLY A 167 -18.99 -12.84 2.53
CA GLY A 167 -18.00 -13.53 1.71
C GLY A 167 -18.45 -13.83 0.27
N ILE A 168 -19.77 -13.77 -0.01
CA ILE A 168 -20.38 -13.99 -1.33
C ILE A 168 -20.49 -12.68 -2.09
N ASP A 169 -21.03 -11.63 -1.46
CA ASP A 169 -21.13 -10.30 -2.08
C ASP A 169 -19.97 -9.42 -1.59
N ARG A 170 -18.95 -9.29 -2.44
CA ARG A 170 -17.74 -8.52 -2.15
C ARG A 170 -17.85 -7.03 -2.51
N THR A 171 -19.01 -6.58 -2.95
CA THR A 171 -19.24 -5.20 -3.40
C THR A 171 -18.98 -4.19 -2.28
N GLY A 172 -19.39 -4.50 -1.05
CA GLY A 172 -19.12 -3.66 0.12
C GLY A 172 -17.61 -3.47 0.35
N TYR A 173 -16.86 -4.57 0.32
CA TYR A 173 -15.38 -4.54 0.47
C TYR A 173 -14.70 -3.77 -0.65
N TYR A 174 -15.21 -3.87 -1.87
CA TYR A 174 -14.70 -3.08 -2.99
C TYR A 174 -14.80 -1.58 -2.73
N TYR A 175 -15.96 -1.10 -2.26
CA TYR A 175 -16.10 0.33 -1.99
C TYR A 175 -15.23 0.80 -0.83
N VAL A 176 -15.02 -0.02 0.19
CA VAL A 176 -14.11 0.32 1.30
C VAL A 176 -12.66 0.48 0.80
N ILE A 177 -12.15 -0.51 0.05
CA ILE A 177 -10.79 -0.39 -0.47
C ILE A 177 -10.65 0.73 -1.51
N LEU A 178 -11.68 1.01 -2.29
CA LEU A 178 -11.70 2.13 -3.22
C LEU A 178 -11.59 3.48 -2.47
N VAL A 179 -12.31 3.65 -1.35
CA VAL A 179 -12.20 4.84 -0.51
C VAL A 179 -10.80 4.97 0.07
N ILE A 180 -10.22 3.88 0.60
CA ILE A 180 -8.85 3.86 1.12
C ILE A 180 -7.85 4.22 0.02
N PHE A 181 -8.03 3.69 -1.18
CA PHE A 181 -7.19 3.97 -2.35
C PHE A 181 -7.27 5.44 -2.77
N LEU A 182 -8.48 6.00 -2.90
CA LEU A 182 -8.68 7.41 -3.23
C LEU A 182 -8.14 8.34 -2.14
N PHE A 183 -8.31 7.99 -0.86
CA PHE A 183 -7.71 8.69 0.26
C PHE A 183 -6.17 8.67 0.17
N THR A 184 -5.57 7.53 -0.16
CA THR A 184 -4.12 7.38 -0.35
C THR A 184 -3.63 8.28 -1.49
N LEU A 185 -4.30 8.26 -2.64
CA LEU A 185 -3.96 9.11 -3.77
C LEU A 185 -4.09 10.59 -3.45
N GLY A 186 -5.16 10.98 -2.75
CA GLY A 186 -5.39 12.36 -2.30
C GLY A 186 -4.30 12.83 -1.34
N MET A 187 -3.95 12.00 -0.36
CA MET A 187 -2.93 12.32 0.65
C MET A 187 -1.53 12.42 0.01
N ILE A 188 -1.12 11.43 -0.78
CA ILE A 188 0.18 11.45 -1.46
C ILE A 188 0.23 12.59 -2.49
N GLY A 189 -0.83 12.76 -3.29
CA GLY A 189 -0.92 13.85 -4.26
C GLY A 189 -0.87 15.24 -3.62
N GLY A 190 -1.49 15.42 -2.46
CA GLY A 190 -1.42 16.65 -1.66
C GLY A 190 0.00 16.92 -1.15
N ILE A 191 0.68 15.90 -0.63
CA ILE A 191 2.08 16.01 -0.18
C ILE A 191 2.99 16.39 -1.34
N LEU A 192 2.89 15.71 -2.47
CA LEU A 192 3.76 15.93 -3.63
C LEU A 192 3.59 17.30 -4.28
N ARG A 193 2.42 17.95 -4.10
CA ARG A 193 2.15 19.32 -4.56
C ARG A 193 2.53 20.39 -3.55
N SER A 194 2.84 20.02 -2.31
CA SER A 194 3.22 20.92 -1.24
C SER A 194 4.74 21.20 -1.20
N HIS A 195 5.15 22.12 -0.33
CA HIS A 195 6.58 22.35 -0.03
C HIS A 195 7.30 21.08 0.46
N ALA A 196 6.56 20.18 1.16
CA ALA A 196 7.12 18.90 1.58
C ALA A 196 7.51 18.04 0.37
N GLY A 197 6.70 18.00 -0.68
CA GLY A 197 7.02 17.24 -1.90
C GLY A 197 8.26 17.75 -2.62
N LEU A 198 8.47 19.07 -2.65
CA LEU A 198 9.71 19.67 -3.20
C LEU A 198 10.92 19.28 -2.35
N ALA A 199 10.80 19.37 -1.02
CA ALA A 199 11.85 18.95 -0.10
C ALA A 199 12.22 17.46 -0.25
N LEU A 200 11.22 16.57 -0.39
CA LEU A 200 11.45 15.14 -0.58
C LEU A 200 12.24 14.87 -1.88
N ARG A 201 11.90 15.53 -2.98
CA ARG A 201 12.61 15.40 -4.25
C ARG A 201 14.05 15.92 -4.15
N ALA A 202 14.26 17.10 -3.55
CA ALA A 202 15.59 17.65 -3.32
C ALA A 202 16.46 16.69 -2.48
N ILE A 203 15.88 16.07 -1.44
CA ILE A 203 16.56 15.06 -0.61
C ILE A 203 16.92 13.81 -1.41
N ARG A 204 16.03 13.39 -2.31
CA ARG A 204 16.26 12.24 -3.18
C ARG A 204 17.42 12.48 -4.13
N ASP A 205 17.49 13.68 -4.71
CA ASP A 205 18.50 14.03 -5.73
C ASP A 205 19.87 14.17 -5.09
N ASP A 206 20.00 14.93 -3.99
CA ASP A 206 21.23 15.05 -3.19
C ASP A 206 20.92 15.49 -1.77
N GLN A 207 21.12 14.59 -0.80
CA GLN A 207 20.83 14.87 0.60
C GLN A 207 21.74 15.95 1.20
N ASP A 208 23.03 15.98 0.85
CA ASP A 208 23.99 16.90 1.43
C ASP A 208 23.79 18.31 0.85
N ALA A 209 23.44 18.40 -0.44
CA ALA A 209 23.03 19.65 -1.06
C ALA A 209 21.74 20.20 -0.42
N ALA A 210 20.73 19.35 -0.18
CA ALA A 210 19.49 19.75 0.49
C ALA A 210 19.74 20.28 1.91
N LEU A 211 20.63 19.61 2.68
CA LEU A 211 21.06 20.10 4.01
C LEU A 211 21.74 21.45 3.94
N SER A 212 22.60 21.68 2.95
CA SER A 212 23.31 22.94 2.74
C SER A 212 22.35 24.10 2.43
N LEU A 213 21.20 23.80 1.83
CA LEU A 213 20.11 24.76 1.57
C LEU A 213 19.18 24.97 2.79
N GLY A 214 19.48 24.34 3.94
CA GLY A 214 18.72 24.48 5.17
C GLY A 214 17.47 23.57 5.26
N ILE A 215 17.33 22.58 4.38
CA ILE A 215 16.23 21.61 4.44
C ILE A 215 16.52 20.61 5.54
N ASP A 216 15.60 20.48 6.53
CA ASP A 216 15.68 19.46 7.57
C ASP A 216 15.31 18.07 6.99
N THR A 217 16.32 17.39 6.45
CA THR A 217 16.15 16.12 5.76
C THR A 217 15.57 15.04 6.67
N THR A 218 15.91 15.06 7.97
CA THR A 218 15.42 14.08 8.94
C THR A 218 13.92 14.21 9.16
N ARG A 219 13.41 15.44 9.31
CA ARG A 219 11.97 15.67 9.51
C ARG A 219 11.15 15.24 8.30
N PHE A 220 11.56 15.61 7.09
CA PHE A 220 10.82 15.27 5.87
C PHE A 220 10.85 13.75 5.60
N LYS A 221 11.98 13.10 5.80
CA LYS A 221 12.10 11.64 5.70
C LYS A 221 11.23 10.92 6.73
N LEU A 222 11.25 11.40 7.99
CA LEU A 222 10.41 10.83 9.06
C LEU A 222 8.92 11.00 8.76
N LEU A 223 8.51 12.17 8.25
CA LEU A 223 7.13 12.41 7.84
C LEU A 223 6.70 11.41 6.75
N ALA A 224 7.52 11.22 5.71
CA ALA A 224 7.24 10.25 4.66
C ALA A 224 7.14 8.82 5.22
N PHE A 225 8.01 8.48 6.18
CA PHE A 225 8.03 7.17 6.83
C PHE A 225 6.74 6.92 7.63
N ILE A 226 6.32 7.88 8.46
CA ILE A 226 5.08 7.80 9.26
C ILE A 226 3.85 7.65 8.36
N ILE A 227 3.73 8.49 7.33
CA ILE A 227 2.58 8.46 6.44
C ILE A 227 2.51 7.16 5.66
N SER A 228 3.64 6.69 5.16
CA SER A 228 3.74 5.43 4.44
C SER A 228 3.36 4.24 5.32
N SER A 229 3.89 4.19 6.54
CA SER A 229 3.57 3.14 7.53
C SER A 229 2.11 3.20 7.99
N PHE A 230 1.54 4.41 8.12
CA PHE A 230 0.11 4.60 8.41
C PHE A 230 -0.77 4.01 7.31
N LEU A 231 -0.47 4.30 6.04
CA LEU A 231 -1.21 3.77 4.91
C LEU A 231 -1.10 2.25 4.80
N ALA A 232 0.09 1.70 5.04
CA ALA A 232 0.29 0.26 5.08
C ALA A 232 -0.50 -0.40 6.22
N GLY A 233 -0.51 0.20 7.41
CA GLY A 233 -1.30 -0.28 8.55
C GLY A 233 -2.81 -0.20 8.31
N LEU A 234 -3.27 0.89 7.67
CA LEU A 234 -4.67 1.09 7.33
C LEU A 234 -5.17 -0.01 6.38
N VAL A 235 -4.43 -0.29 5.31
CA VAL A 235 -4.81 -1.32 4.35
C VAL A 235 -4.61 -2.73 4.93
N GLY A 236 -3.68 -2.89 5.87
CA GLY A 236 -3.53 -4.14 6.63
C GLY A 236 -4.76 -4.44 7.49
N ALA A 237 -5.27 -3.44 8.20
CA ALA A 237 -6.51 -3.55 8.96
C ALA A 237 -7.71 -3.91 8.06
N PHE A 238 -7.81 -3.30 6.87
CA PHE A 238 -8.83 -3.69 5.88
C PHE A 238 -8.68 -5.16 5.48
N TYR A 239 -7.45 -5.60 5.14
CA TYR A 239 -7.18 -6.96 4.70
C TYR A 239 -7.60 -8.02 5.74
N ALA A 240 -7.41 -7.72 7.03
CA ALA A 240 -7.78 -8.60 8.13
C ALA A 240 -9.29 -8.94 8.14
N HIS A 241 -10.13 -7.91 8.00
CA HIS A 241 -11.58 -8.06 7.98
C HIS A 241 -12.11 -8.56 6.63
N TYR A 242 -11.30 -8.46 5.57
CA TYR A 242 -11.64 -8.98 4.24
C TYR A 242 -11.38 -10.49 4.13
N ILE A 243 -10.23 -10.98 4.63
CA ILE A 243 -9.84 -12.40 4.55
C ILE A 243 -10.33 -13.20 5.75
N MET A 244 -10.57 -12.53 6.91
CA MET A 244 -11.08 -13.14 8.17
C MET A 244 -10.17 -14.21 8.80
N ILE A 245 -9.02 -14.48 8.19
CA ILE A 245 -7.99 -15.41 8.68
C ILE A 245 -6.64 -14.75 8.53
N LEU A 246 -5.87 -14.65 9.63
CA LEU A 246 -4.54 -14.05 9.65
C LEU A 246 -3.52 -14.99 10.25
N THR A 247 -2.45 -15.26 9.52
CA THR A 247 -1.25 -15.88 10.07
C THR A 247 -0.08 -14.89 9.96
N PRO A 248 0.94 -14.95 10.85
CA PRO A 248 2.10 -14.07 10.75
C PRO A 248 2.81 -14.22 9.39
N THR A 249 2.82 -15.42 8.83
CA THR A 249 3.43 -15.71 7.52
C THR A 249 2.60 -15.17 6.35
N SER A 250 1.28 -15.04 6.48
CA SER A 250 0.43 -14.52 5.40
C SER A 250 0.48 -13.00 5.25
N VAL A 251 0.86 -12.25 6.31
CA VAL A 251 0.81 -10.77 6.29
C VAL A 251 2.16 -10.10 6.54
N MET A 252 3.16 -10.82 7.11
CA MET A 252 4.48 -10.28 7.43
C MET A 252 5.62 -11.00 6.71
N SER A 253 5.34 -11.81 5.69
CA SER A 253 6.39 -12.53 4.96
C SER A 253 7.20 -11.61 4.05
N VAL A 254 8.45 -12.00 3.83
CA VAL A 254 9.32 -11.34 2.84
C VAL A 254 8.70 -11.42 1.43
N GLY A 255 7.88 -12.45 1.16
CA GLY A 255 7.17 -12.61 -0.10
C GLY A 255 6.27 -11.41 -0.42
N ILE A 256 5.49 -10.91 0.57
CA ILE A 256 4.68 -9.70 0.41
C ILE A 256 5.54 -8.47 0.10
N MET A 257 6.70 -8.36 0.77
CA MET A 257 7.62 -7.26 0.50
C MET A 257 8.14 -7.29 -0.93
N ILE A 258 8.53 -8.47 -1.40
CA ILE A 258 8.98 -8.66 -2.80
C ILE A 258 7.86 -8.27 -3.77
N GLU A 259 6.61 -8.61 -3.47
CA GLU A 259 5.45 -8.25 -4.30
C GLU A 259 5.24 -6.73 -4.34
N ILE A 260 5.30 -6.04 -3.19
CA ILE A 260 5.20 -4.57 -3.10
C ILE A 260 6.31 -3.90 -3.94
N ILE A 261 7.55 -4.36 -3.78
CA ILE A 261 8.70 -3.85 -4.53
C ILE A 261 8.49 -4.07 -6.03
N SER A 262 8.12 -5.28 -6.42
CA SER A 262 7.93 -5.67 -7.81
C SER A 262 6.86 -4.84 -8.49
N VAL A 263 5.71 -4.68 -7.83
CA VAL A 263 4.61 -3.82 -8.30
C VAL A 263 5.11 -2.40 -8.54
N THR A 264 5.87 -1.86 -7.60
CA THR A 264 6.36 -0.48 -7.70
C THR A 264 7.44 -0.32 -8.78
N LEU A 265 8.38 -1.27 -8.89
CA LEU A 265 9.44 -1.22 -9.89
C LEU A 265 8.91 -1.41 -11.31
N VAL A 266 8.08 -2.42 -11.52
CA VAL A 266 7.46 -2.68 -12.82
C VAL A 266 6.57 -1.53 -13.25
N GLY A 267 5.82 -0.97 -12.31
CA GLY A 267 4.99 0.20 -12.57
C GLY A 267 5.79 1.44 -12.91
N GLY A 268 6.87 1.70 -12.18
CA GLY A 268 7.77 2.86 -12.32
C GLY A 268 7.98 3.58 -11.00
N LEU A 269 9.16 3.35 -10.42
CA LEU A 269 9.59 3.94 -9.15
C LEU A 269 9.69 5.47 -9.27
N GLY A 270 9.21 6.18 -8.24
CA GLY A 270 9.27 7.65 -8.16
C GLY A 270 8.25 8.36 -9.04
N THR A 271 7.34 7.64 -9.70
CA THR A 271 6.23 8.21 -10.47
C THR A 271 4.91 8.08 -9.70
N PHE A 272 3.96 8.99 -9.94
CA PHE A 272 2.67 8.96 -9.24
C PHE A 272 1.77 7.81 -9.73
N TRP A 273 1.72 7.57 -11.04
CA TRP A 273 0.86 6.57 -11.66
C TRP A 273 1.50 5.17 -11.75
N GLY A 274 2.82 5.10 -11.60
CA GLY A 274 3.57 3.86 -11.72
C GLY A 274 3.06 2.73 -10.84
N PRO A 275 3.04 2.91 -9.51
CA PRO A 275 2.59 1.85 -8.59
C PRO A 275 1.18 1.36 -8.88
N ILE A 276 0.30 2.23 -9.36
CA ILE A 276 -1.08 1.88 -9.72
C ILE A 276 -1.11 0.95 -10.94
N ILE A 277 -0.42 1.36 -12.01
CA ILE A 277 -0.32 0.55 -13.23
C ILE A 277 0.35 -0.79 -12.92
N GLY A 278 1.42 -0.76 -12.13
CA GLY A 278 2.12 -1.96 -11.68
C GLY A 278 1.22 -2.91 -10.89
N ALA A 279 0.39 -2.39 -9.97
CA ALA A 279 -0.52 -3.21 -9.18
C ALA A 279 -1.55 -3.93 -10.06
N PHE A 280 -2.24 -3.21 -10.92
CA PHE A 280 -3.24 -3.83 -11.80
C PHE A 280 -2.60 -4.80 -12.79
N SER A 281 -1.46 -4.45 -13.40
CA SER A 281 -0.81 -5.31 -14.39
C SER A 281 -0.22 -6.58 -13.76
N LEU A 282 0.47 -6.46 -12.61
CA LEU A 282 1.08 -7.63 -11.98
C LEU A 282 0.07 -8.52 -11.26
N THR A 283 -0.95 -7.96 -10.61
CA THR A 283 -1.99 -8.78 -9.98
C THR A 283 -2.76 -9.58 -11.03
N ALA A 284 -3.13 -8.95 -12.16
CA ALA A 284 -3.78 -9.65 -13.27
C ALA A 284 -2.86 -10.73 -13.87
N LEU A 285 -1.57 -10.44 -14.01
CA LEU A 285 -0.59 -11.39 -14.51
C LEU A 285 -0.40 -12.58 -13.56
N LEU A 286 -0.24 -12.33 -12.25
CA LEU A 286 -0.10 -13.39 -11.24
C LEU A 286 -1.32 -14.31 -11.22
N GLU A 287 -2.51 -13.74 -11.44
CA GLU A 287 -3.72 -14.52 -11.51
C GLU A 287 -3.77 -15.37 -12.80
N TYR A 288 -3.36 -14.81 -13.93
CA TYR A 288 -3.22 -15.58 -15.17
C TYR A 288 -2.18 -16.70 -15.04
N LEU A 289 -1.06 -16.43 -14.38
CA LEU A 289 -0.01 -17.42 -14.13
C LEU A 289 -0.42 -18.49 -13.11
N ARG A 290 -1.54 -18.33 -12.42
CA ARG A 290 -2.05 -19.32 -11.45
C ARG A 290 -2.35 -20.68 -12.10
N GLU A 291 -2.72 -20.69 -13.35
CA GLU A 291 -2.95 -21.91 -14.13
C GLU A 291 -1.69 -22.78 -14.26
N PHE A 292 -0.49 -22.17 -14.16
CA PHE A 292 0.79 -22.88 -14.27
C PHE A 292 1.28 -23.52 -12.94
N GLY A 293 0.46 -23.50 -11.89
CA GLY A 293 0.74 -24.13 -10.61
C GLY A 293 2.05 -23.66 -9.96
N GLU A 294 2.96 -24.57 -9.64
CA GLU A 294 4.23 -24.24 -8.96
C GLU A 294 5.18 -23.40 -9.81
N TYR A 295 5.11 -23.51 -11.13
CA TYR A 295 5.96 -22.74 -12.05
C TYR A 295 5.66 -21.25 -12.07
N ARG A 296 4.52 -20.81 -11.50
CA ARG A 296 4.08 -19.40 -11.49
C ARG A 296 5.12 -18.47 -10.88
N PHE A 297 5.78 -18.87 -9.79
CA PHE A 297 6.79 -18.04 -9.14
C PHE A 297 8.07 -17.91 -9.95
N MET A 298 8.47 -18.97 -10.66
CA MET A 298 9.60 -18.95 -11.56
C MET A 298 9.32 -18.03 -12.76
N LEU A 299 8.16 -18.16 -13.37
CA LEU A 299 7.72 -17.31 -14.49
C LEU A 299 7.60 -15.83 -14.04
N TYR A 300 7.05 -15.60 -12.86
CA TYR A 300 6.96 -14.26 -12.27
C TYR A 300 8.36 -13.66 -12.07
N GLY A 301 9.30 -14.40 -11.48
CA GLY A 301 10.67 -13.93 -11.29
C GLY A 301 11.39 -13.64 -12.61
N ALA A 302 11.24 -14.52 -13.62
CA ALA A 302 11.81 -14.31 -14.95
C ALA A 302 11.23 -13.05 -15.61
N LEU A 303 9.93 -12.83 -15.49
CA LEU A 303 9.26 -11.65 -16.04
C LEU A 303 9.69 -10.37 -15.33
N LEU A 304 9.88 -10.39 -13.99
CA LEU A 304 10.43 -9.27 -13.26
C LEU A 304 11.82 -8.89 -13.75
N VAL A 305 12.71 -9.88 -13.88
CA VAL A 305 14.07 -9.66 -14.40
C VAL A 305 14.00 -9.08 -15.80
N ALA A 306 13.18 -9.64 -16.68
CA ALA A 306 13.01 -9.12 -18.04
C ALA A 306 12.48 -7.67 -18.02
N THR A 307 11.48 -7.36 -17.19
CA THR A 307 10.93 -6.00 -17.10
C THR A 307 12.00 -5.00 -16.62
N ILE A 308 12.79 -5.34 -15.61
CA ILE A 308 13.85 -4.46 -15.10
C ILE A 308 14.94 -4.27 -16.17
N MET A 309 15.30 -5.31 -16.91
CA MET A 309 16.32 -5.23 -17.98
C MET A 309 15.87 -4.39 -19.17
N PHE A 310 14.62 -4.58 -19.64
CA PHE A 310 14.12 -3.93 -20.86
C PHE A 310 13.37 -2.63 -20.59
N MET A 311 12.89 -2.40 -19.36
CA MET A 311 12.11 -1.24 -18.97
C MET A 311 12.57 -0.68 -17.61
N PRO A 312 13.81 -0.19 -17.49
CA PRO A 312 14.37 0.24 -16.19
C PRO A 312 13.63 1.42 -15.55
N LYS A 313 12.90 2.20 -16.34
CA LYS A 313 12.04 3.31 -15.84
C LYS A 313 10.59 2.88 -15.56
N GLY A 314 10.27 1.57 -15.72
CA GLY A 314 8.93 1.03 -15.55
C GLY A 314 7.95 1.33 -16.69
N ILE A 315 6.77 0.69 -16.62
CA ILE A 315 5.72 0.80 -17.66
C ILE A 315 5.16 2.23 -17.74
N ALA A 316 4.99 2.90 -16.60
CA ALA A 316 4.41 4.24 -16.55
C ALA A 316 5.22 5.30 -17.30
N SER A 317 6.55 5.15 -17.37
CA SER A 317 7.40 6.11 -18.08
C SER A 317 7.15 6.16 -19.59
N LYS A 318 6.68 5.05 -20.17
CA LYS A 318 6.29 4.99 -21.59
C LYS A 318 4.89 5.56 -21.84
N LEU A 319 3.98 5.38 -20.87
CA LEU A 319 2.58 5.83 -20.99
C LEU A 319 2.42 7.31 -20.64
N PHE A 320 3.20 7.79 -19.68
CA PHE A 320 3.16 9.16 -19.18
C PHE A 320 4.60 9.72 -19.14
N PRO A 321 5.16 10.12 -20.30
CA PRO A 321 6.48 10.76 -20.31
C PRO A 321 6.40 12.03 -19.46
N GLU A 322 7.10 12.05 -18.32
CA GLU A 322 7.27 13.27 -17.54
C GLU A 322 8.03 14.26 -18.42
N ARG A 323 7.42 15.39 -18.72
CA ARG A 323 8.12 16.52 -19.34
C ARG A 323 9.04 17.08 -18.27
N GLU A 324 10.34 16.94 -18.50
CA GLU A 324 11.40 17.61 -17.78
C GLU A 324 11.17 19.12 -17.67
#